data_5c1e612f2fab96955706a5a4d71d3ec1
#
_entry.id   5c1e612f2fab96955706a5a4d71d3ec1
#
_cell.length_a   1.000
_cell.length_b   1.000
_cell.length_c   1.000
_cell.angle_alpha   90.00
_cell.angle_beta   90.00
_cell.angle_gamma   90.00
#
_symmetry.space_group_name_H-M   'P 1'
#
loop_
_entity.id
_entity.type
_entity.pdbx_description
1 polymer ?
#
loop_
_entity_poly.entity_id
_entity_poly.type
_entity_poly.pdbx_seq_one_letter_code
_entity_poly.pdbx_strand_id
1 'polypeptide(L)'
;MDFREASKILKVLGHPVRLEIVHNLMRDECNVNNIVKRLDIPQSTVSQHLRILQDRGIINPRKEGVITCYSVVDDRVREIVEILKE
;
A
#
# COMPACT_ATOMS: atom_id res chain seq x y z
N MET A 1 9.69 18.95 11.65
CA MET A 1 9.51 17.96 10.56
C MET A 1 10.85 17.54 10.01
N ASP A 2 11.06 16.26 9.86
CA ASP A 2 12.22 15.75 9.14
C ASP A 2 11.88 15.69 7.65
N PHE A 3 12.41 16.61 6.87
CA PHE A 3 12.09 16.72 5.45
C PHE A 3 12.53 15.50 4.64
N ARG A 4 13.63 14.84 5.04
CA ARG A 4 14.09 13.64 4.34
C ARG A 4 13.11 12.49 4.52
N GLU A 5 12.68 12.25 5.76
CA GLU A 5 11.72 11.18 6.04
C GLU A 5 10.36 11.48 5.42
N ALA A 6 9.89 12.71 5.54
CA ALA A 6 8.62 13.11 4.95
C ALA A 6 8.63 12.94 3.42
N SER A 7 9.71 13.35 2.76
CA SER A 7 9.81 13.23 1.30
C SER A 7 9.89 11.78 0.84
N LYS A 8 10.52 10.89 1.62
CA LYS A 8 10.54 9.46 1.29
C LYS A 8 9.14 8.86 1.27
N ILE A 9 8.32 9.22 2.25
CA ILE A 9 6.93 8.76 2.30
C ILE A 9 6.16 9.24 1.08
N LEU A 10 6.25 10.52 0.77
CA LEU A 10 5.56 11.10 -0.39
C LEU A 10 6.05 10.49 -1.71
N LYS A 11 7.35 10.23 -1.80
CA LYS A 11 7.94 9.63 -3.00
C LYS A 11 7.41 8.22 -3.23
N VAL A 12 7.28 7.42 -2.18
CA VAL A 12 6.75 6.07 -2.28
C VAL A 12 5.28 6.11 -2.69
N LEU A 13 4.50 7.01 -2.11
CA LEU A 13 3.08 7.17 -2.46
C LEU A 13 2.88 7.79 -3.85
N GLY A 14 3.87 8.48 -4.38
CA GLY A 14 3.79 9.16 -5.68
C GLY A 14 3.86 8.23 -6.88
N HIS A 15 3.33 7.02 -6.76
CA HIS A 15 3.24 6.03 -7.84
C HIS A 15 1.80 5.55 -7.94
N PRO A 16 1.16 5.62 -9.13
CA PRO A 16 -0.27 5.30 -9.25
C PRO A 16 -0.63 3.91 -8.71
N VAL A 17 0.20 2.91 -8.99
CA VAL A 17 -0.06 1.54 -8.53
C VAL A 17 0.03 1.45 -7.02
N ARG A 18 1.07 2.04 -6.42
CA ARG A 18 1.24 2.00 -4.97
C ARG A 18 0.12 2.75 -4.25
N LEU A 19 -0.27 3.90 -4.78
CA LEU A 19 -1.38 4.66 -4.20
C LEU A 19 -2.68 3.88 -4.26
N GLU A 20 -2.96 3.22 -5.36
CA GLU A 20 -4.15 2.39 -5.50
C GLU A 20 -4.13 1.19 -4.56
N ILE A 21 -2.98 0.54 -4.41
CA ILE A 21 -2.82 -0.57 -3.46
C ILE A 21 -3.16 -0.11 -2.05
N VAL A 22 -2.57 1.00 -1.60
CA VAL A 22 -2.82 1.51 -0.24
C VAL A 22 -4.29 1.85 -0.05
N HIS A 23 -4.89 2.53 -1.02
CA HIS A 23 -6.31 2.88 -0.96
C HIS A 23 -7.19 1.63 -0.80
N ASN A 24 -6.92 0.59 -1.59
CA ASN A 24 -7.71 -0.64 -1.53
C ASN A 24 -7.47 -1.41 -0.23
N LEU A 25 -6.24 -1.46 0.27
CA LEU A 25 -5.94 -2.13 1.54
C LEU A 25 -6.59 -1.42 2.73
N MET A 26 -6.77 -0.11 2.67
CA MET A 26 -7.49 0.61 3.71
C MET A 26 -8.96 0.21 3.79
N ARG A 27 -9.52 -0.30 2.70
CA ARG A 27 -10.91 -0.78 2.64
C ARG A 27 -11.03 -2.25 2.96
N ASP A 28 -10.07 -3.07 2.51
CA ASP A 28 -10.07 -4.52 2.70
C ASP A 28 -8.63 -5.02 2.70
N GLU A 29 -8.14 -5.38 3.87
CA GLU A 29 -6.76 -5.78 4.08
C GLU A 29 -6.38 -7.08 3.40
N CYS A 30 -7.36 -7.88 3.03
CA CYS A 30 -7.14 -9.22 2.45
C CYS A 30 -7.49 -9.29 0.96
N ASN A 31 -7.49 -8.15 0.25
CA ASN A 31 -8.00 -8.12 -1.12
C ASN A 31 -6.92 -8.06 -2.20
N VAL A 32 -5.68 -8.49 -1.90
CA VAL A 32 -4.55 -8.40 -2.85
C VAL A 32 -4.85 -9.10 -4.17
N ASN A 33 -5.51 -10.26 -4.13
CA ASN A 33 -5.85 -10.98 -5.37
C ASN A 33 -6.80 -10.17 -6.25
N ASN A 34 -7.74 -9.45 -5.66
CA ASN A 34 -8.63 -8.57 -6.40
C ASN A 34 -7.89 -7.40 -7.00
N ILE A 35 -6.90 -6.86 -6.28
CA ILE A 35 -6.04 -5.78 -6.78
C ILE A 35 -5.26 -6.26 -8.01
N VAL A 36 -4.67 -7.46 -7.95
CA VAL A 36 -3.92 -8.04 -9.08
C VAL A 36 -4.82 -8.13 -10.32
N LYS A 37 -6.02 -8.67 -10.16
CA LYS A 37 -6.97 -8.83 -11.26
C LYS A 37 -7.38 -7.48 -11.84
N ARG A 38 -7.67 -6.52 -10.99
CA ARG A 38 -8.17 -5.21 -11.39
C ARG A 38 -7.12 -4.39 -12.13
N LEU A 39 -5.87 -4.44 -11.67
CA LEU A 39 -4.78 -3.68 -12.29
C LEU A 39 -4.29 -4.33 -13.58
N ASP A 40 -4.58 -5.60 -13.77
CA ASP A 40 -4.16 -6.36 -14.97
C ASP A 40 -2.64 -6.27 -15.19
N ILE A 41 -1.88 -6.38 -14.12
CA ILE A 41 -0.43 -6.42 -14.15
C ILE A 41 0.05 -7.73 -13.50
N PRO A 42 1.27 -8.18 -13.81
CA PRO A 42 1.77 -9.44 -13.24
C PRO A 42 1.78 -9.39 -11.71
N GLN A 43 1.46 -10.53 -11.10
CA GLN A 43 1.49 -10.63 -9.64
C GLN A 43 2.87 -10.31 -9.07
N SER A 44 3.94 -10.67 -9.78
CA SER A 44 5.30 -10.33 -9.37
C SER A 44 5.52 -8.83 -9.26
N THR A 45 4.91 -8.05 -10.16
CA THR A 45 4.98 -6.58 -10.12
C THR A 45 4.22 -6.04 -8.91
N VAL A 46 3.03 -6.55 -8.64
CA VAL A 46 2.27 -6.17 -7.44
C VAL A 46 3.08 -6.50 -6.18
N SER A 47 3.69 -7.68 -6.14
CA SER A 47 4.51 -8.09 -4.99
C SER A 47 5.69 -7.17 -4.77
N GLN A 48 6.31 -6.67 -5.84
CA GLN A 48 7.40 -5.68 -5.73
C GLN A 48 6.92 -4.38 -5.10
N HIS A 49 5.76 -3.90 -5.50
CA HIS A 49 5.17 -2.69 -4.90
C HIS A 49 4.79 -2.90 -3.44
N LEU A 50 4.23 -4.05 -3.10
CA LEU A 50 3.94 -4.39 -1.71
C LEU A 50 5.20 -4.42 -0.87
N ARG A 51 6.30 -4.98 -1.41
CA ARG A 51 7.59 -5.03 -0.70
C ARG A 51 8.13 -3.63 -0.44
N ILE A 52 8.06 -2.72 -1.40
CA ILE A 52 8.48 -1.34 -1.23
C ILE A 52 7.68 -0.68 -0.11
N LEU A 53 6.36 -0.84 -0.11
CA LEU A 53 5.48 -0.29 0.92
C LEU A 53 5.81 -0.87 2.30
N GLN A 54 6.07 -2.18 2.37
CA GLN A 54 6.43 -2.86 3.61
C GLN A 54 7.78 -2.38 4.13
N ASP A 55 8.77 -2.26 3.25
CA ASP A 55 10.12 -1.82 3.63
C ASP A 55 10.13 -0.38 4.16
N ARG A 56 9.17 0.43 3.74
CA ARG A 56 9.00 1.80 4.24
C ARG A 56 8.12 1.89 5.48
N GLY A 57 7.65 0.77 6.01
CA GLY A 57 6.83 0.75 7.20
C GLY A 57 5.42 1.27 7.01
N ILE A 58 4.95 1.31 5.77
CA ILE A 58 3.58 1.79 5.46
C ILE A 58 2.56 0.68 5.68
N ILE A 59 2.91 -0.55 5.31
CA ILE A 59 2.04 -1.71 5.49
C ILE A 59 2.76 -2.80 6.26
N ASN A 60 1.99 -3.64 6.96
CA ASN A 60 2.49 -4.85 7.61
C ASN A 60 1.71 -6.06 7.13
N PRO A 61 2.40 -7.17 6.79
CA PRO A 61 1.72 -8.41 6.43
C PRO A 61 1.27 -9.18 7.65
N ARG A 62 0.20 -9.96 7.49
CA ARG A 62 -0.19 -10.99 8.43
C ARG A 62 -0.77 -12.19 7.68
N LYS A 63 -0.56 -13.37 8.20
CA LYS A 63 -1.12 -14.61 7.63
C LYS A 63 -2.53 -14.83 8.16
N GLU A 64 -3.46 -15.07 7.22
CA GLU A 64 -4.83 -15.47 7.50
C GLU A 64 -5.08 -16.77 6.74
N GLY A 65 -4.78 -17.91 7.38
CA GLY A 65 -4.84 -19.20 6.69
C GLY A 65 -3.81 -19.26 5.57
N VAL A 66 -4.25 -19.51 4.33
CA VAL A 66 -3.38 -19.61 3.16
C VAL A 66 -3.14 -18.28 2.45
N ILE A 67 -3.84 -17.23 2.85
CA ILE A 67 -3.69 -15.91 2.23
C ILE A 67 -2.87 -14.98 3.12
N THR A 68 -2.29 -13.96 2.50
CA THR A 68 -1.61 -12.88 3.22
C THR A 68 -2.44 -11.62 3.13
N CYS A 69 -2.74 -11.02 4.27
CA CYS A 69 -3.43 -9.75 4.38
C CYS A 69 -2.44 -8.67 4.78
N TYR A 70 -2.75 -7.42 4.51
CA TYR A 70 -1.85 -6.30 4.79
C TYR A 70 -2.62 -5.17 5.47
N SER A 71 -2.09 -4.70 6.60
CA SER A 71 -2.64 -3.55 7.30
C SER A 71 -1.84 -2.31 6.95
N VAL A 72 -2.52 -1.20 6.68
CA VAL A 72 -1.88 0.11 6.54
C VAL A 72 -1.66 0.66 7.94
N VAL A 73 -0.40 0.72 8.37
CA VAL A 73 -0.04 1.03 9.76
C VAL A 73 0.50 2.43 9.97
N ASP A 74 0.80 3.17 8.91
CA ASP A 74 1.25 4.55 9.01
C ASP A 74 0.05 5.50 8.97
N ASP A 75 -0.23 6.15 10.11
CA ASP A 75 -1.39 7.03 10.25
C ASP A 75 -1.32 8.24 9.30
N ARG A 76 -0.11 8.73 9.02
CA ARG A 76 0.07 9.85 8.09
C ARG A 76 -0.33 9.46 6.67
N VAL A 77 0.00 8.24 6.27
CA VAL A 77 -0.39 7.70 4.97
C VAL A 77 -1.91 7.58 4.88
N ARG A 78 -2.56 7.10 5.94
CA ARG A 78 -4.01 7.02 5.99
C ARG A 78 -4.65 8.40 5.81
N GLU A 79 -4.14 9.40 6.51
CA GLU A 79 -4.64 10.76 6.41
C GLU A 79 -4.44 11.35 5.01
N ILE A 80 -3.27 11.13 4.40
CA ILE A 80 -2.98 11.60 3.04
C ILE A 80 -3.98 11.00 2.05
N VAL A 81 -4.20 9.69 2.11
CA VAL A 81 -5.13 9.02 1.20
C VAL A 81 -6.56 9.52 1.41
N GLU A 82 -6.98 9.71 2.66
CA GLU A 82 -8.30 10.26 2.94
C GLU A 82 -8.48 11.67 2.38
N ILE A 83 -7.45 12.51 2.45
CA ILE A 83 -7.49 13.86 1.88
C ILE A 83 -7.62 13.81 0.36
N LEU A 84 -6.90 12.91 -0.29
CA LEU A 84 -6.89 12.80 -1.75
C LEU A 84 -8.14 12.11 -2.31
N LYS A 85 -8.86 11.42 -1.49
CA LYS A 85 -10.04 10.66 -1.88
C LYS A 85 -11.16 11.63 -2.27
N GLU A 86 -11.84 11.36 -3.36
CA GLU A 86 -12.96 12.15 -3.84
C GLU A 86 -14.29 11.68 -3.24
#